data_b2a1e643f39973e96b00d055901b369f
#
_entry.id   b2a1e643f39973e96b00d055901b369f
#
_cell.length_a   1.000
_cell.length_b   1.000
_cell.length_c   1.000
_cell.angle_alpha   90.00
_cell.angle_beta   90.00
_cell.angle_gamma   90.00
#
_symmetry.space_group_name_H-M   'P 1'
#
loop_
_entity.id
_entity.type
_entity.pdbx_description
1 polymer ?
#
loop_
_entity_poly.entity_id
_entity_poly.type
_entity_poly.pdbx_seq_one_letter_code
_entity_poly.pdbx_strand_id
1 'polypeptide(L)'
;MAEVQLSPGSERRGYAIYPGPFERDAVLDYVMRYDGPEDPDFPGCVPIPMTAEQFEGYDGGVEYWSREQAMAWVLREGGPDHESAGGHLPALLTRIALERGSPIRCWGALRMVVVDRAGRASEAMHPDQSVYLRPDAWTPSGRETVIGRDPRPDVVVEVDHTTDVRVKKLGIYRRWGFPEVWVETPDAPSPSRPSGVVPGLSIYVLKDDDYRKQPVSAAWPTWQAHEIHGALNEPSSSPETIGHLVRVGRELGDVDGTGPINDTQIAGYMRRAHGVGQRTGFARGREQGRAEELVSAAVEVLRLRGIALSDDAERRLAATTATREALLAAAAGCSTEADFWARLASGDRVG
;
A
#
# COMPACT_ATOMS: atom_id res chain seq x y z
N MET A 1 -14.77 -42.03 -24.77
CA MET A 1 -15.42 -40.94 -24.04
C MET A 1 -15.74 -41.49 -22.66
N ALA A 2 -15.03 -41.05 -21.61
CA ALA A 2 -15.34 -41.50 -20.26
C ALA A 2 -16.53 -40.66 -19.76
N GLU A 3 -17.60 -41.34 -19.34
CA GLU A 3 -18.76 -40.73 -18.70
C GLU A 3 -18.28 -40.11 -17.39
N VAL A 4 -18.33 -38.77 -17.28
CA VAL A 4 -18.03 -38.06 -16.04
C VAL A 4 -19.17 -38.33 -15.07
N GLN A 5 -18.95 -39.19 -14.08
CA GLN A 5 -19.87 -39.36 -12.96
C GLN A 5 -19.84 -38.07 -12.14
N LEU A 6 -20.86 -37.23 -12.32
CA LEU A 6 -21.08 -36.01 -11.53
C LEU A 6 -21.37 -36.39 -10.07
N SER A 7 -20.78 -35.68 -9.14
CA SER A 7 -21.12 -35.80 -7.71
C SER A 7 -22.59 -35.49 -7.48
N PRO A 8 -23.26 -36.15 -6.51
CA PRO A 8 -24.71 -36.00 -6.23
C PRO A 8 -25.19 -34.59 -5.91
N GLY A 9 -24.27 -33.61 -5.76
CA GLY A 9 -24.57 -32.22 -5.46
C GLY A 9 -24.76 -31.30 -6.68
N SER A 10 -24.16 -31.64 -7.85
CA SER A 10 -24.20 -30.80 -9.06
C SER A 10 -25.57 -30.89 -9.77
N GLU A 11 -26.23 -32.02 -9.71
CA GLU A 11 -27.57 -32.23 -10.31
C GLU A 11 -28.66 -31.37 -9.62
N ARG A 12 -28.45 -30.92 -8.39
CA ARG A 12 -29.48 -30.21 -7.62
C ARG A 12 -29.66 -28.75 -8.00
N ARG A 13 -28.69 -28.14 -8.72
CA ARG A 13 -28.72 -26.69 -9.06
C ARG A 13 -28.99 -26.37 -10.54
N GLY A 14 -29.09 -27.40 -11.41
CA GLY A 14 -29.43 -27.22 -12.84
C GLY A 14 -28.38 -26.51 -13.65
N TYR A 15 -27.12 -26.55 -13.24
CA TYR A 15 -26.03 -25.93 -14.00
C TYR A 15 -25.79 -26.66 -15.33
N ALA A 16 -25.51 -25.88 -16.38
CA ALA A 16 -25.16 -26.44 -17.68
C ALA A 16 -23.80 -27.19 -17.58
N ILE A 17 -23.70 -28.31 -18.27
CA ILE A 17 -22.44 -29.06 -18.36
C ILE A 17 -21.50 -28.32 -19.27
N TYR A 18 -20.29 -28.02 -18.83
CA TYR A 18 -19.23 -27.45 -19.65
C TYR A 18 -18.77 -28.53 -20.69
N PRO A 19 -18.91 -28.28 -21.99
CA PRO A 19 -18.65 -29.32 -23.01
C PRO A 19 -17.23 -29.29 -23.58
N GLY A 20 -16.40 -28.30 -23.20
CA GLY A 20 -15.12 -28.00 -23.83
C GLY A 20 -13.90 -28.58 -23.12
N PRO A 21 -12.71 -28.39 -23.69
CA PRO A 21 -11.45 -28.71 -23.04
C PRO A 21 -11.18 -27.74 -21.89
N PHE A 22 -10.52 -28.23 -20.82
CA PHE A 22 -10.13 -27.40 -19.67
C PHE A 22 -8.84 -26.62 -19.95
N GLU A 23 -8.82 -25.87 -21.06
CA GLU A 23 -7.82 -24.89 -21.42
C GLU A 23 -8.37 -23.48 -21.10
N ARG A 24 -7.50 -22.59 -20.66
CA ARG A 24 -7.89 -21.23 -20.20
C ARG A 24 -8.81 -20.52 -21.18
N ASP A 25 -8.40 -20.43 -22.44
CA ASP A 25 -9.13 -19.65 -23.46
C ASP A 25 -10.50 -20.27 -23.77
N ALA A 26 -10.60 -21.61 -23.81
CA ALA A 26 -11.86 -22.31 -24.02
C ALA A 26 -12.83 -22.13 -22.86
N VAL A 27 -12.33 -22.15 -21.63
CA VAL A 27 -13.12 -21.89 -20.42
C VAL A 27 -13.61 -20.45 -20.41
N LEU A 28 -12.75 -19.47 -20.70
CA LEU A 28 -13.13 -18.06 -20.76
C LEU A 28 -14.16 -17.78 -21.86
N ASP A 29 -14.01 -18.38 -23.05
CA ASP A 29 -14.99 -18.26 -24.15
C ASP A 29 -16.37 -18.80 -23.73
N TYR A 30 -16.41 -19.91 -23.02
CA TYR A 30 -17.66 -20.43 -22.44
C TYR A 30 -18.25 -19.50 -21.38
N VAL A 31 -17.42 -19.00 -20.45
CA VAL A 31 -17.82 -18.10 -19.38
C VAL A 31 -18.44 -16.81 -19.93
N MET A 32 -17.84 -16.25 -20.98
CA MET A 32 -18.35 -15.03 -21.66
C MET A 32 -19.72 -15.24 -22.35
N ARG A 33 -20.00 -16.45 -22.78
CA ARG A 33 -21.28 -16.80 -23.47
C ARG A 33 -22.32 -17.44 -22.56
N TYR A 34 -21.96 -17.66 -21.30
CA TYR A 34 -22.86 -18.33 -20.35
C TYR A 34 -24.11 -17.49 -20.06
N ASP A 35 -25.27 -18.09 -20.33
CA ASP A 35 -26.61 -17.52 -20.13
C ASP A 35 -27.43 -18.29 -19.07
N GLY A 36 -26.80 -19.27 -18.40
CA GLY A 36 -27.41 -20.05 -17.35
C GLY A 36 -27.60 -19.28 -16.02
N PRO A 37 -28.19 -19.92 -15.00
CA PRO A 37 -28.46 -19.30 -13.71
C PRO A 37 -27.16 -18.93 -12.99
N GLU A 38 -27.14 -17.75 -12.36
CA GLU A 38 -26.05 -17.37 -11.45
C GLU A 38 -26.09 -18.17 -10.15
N ASP A 39 -24.93 -18.46 -9.60
CA ASP A 39 -24.83 -19.05 -8.28
C ASP A 39 -24.95 -17.94 -7.21
N PRO A 40 -25.95 -17.98 -6.32
CA PRO A 40 -26.13 -16.98 -5.29
C PRO A 40 -24.97 -16.93 -4.27
N ASP A 41 -24.19 -18.00 -4.15
CA ASP A 41 -23.01 -18.04 -3.26
C ASP A 41 -21.81 -17.30 -3.88
N PHE A 42 -21.75 -17.22 -5.23
CA PHE A 42 -20.68 -16.58 -5.99
C PHE A 42 -21.25 -15.68 -7.09
N PRO A 43 -21.87 -14.54 -6.73
CA PRO A 43 -22.44 -13.60 -7.69
C PRO A 43 -21.38 -13.15 -8.73
N GLY A 44 -21.77 -13.02 -9.98
CA GLY A 44 -20.87 -12.62 -11.08
C GLY A 44 -19.96 -13.73 -11.60
N CYS A 45 -19.96 -14.91 -10.99
CA CYS A 45 -19.18 -16.06 -11.43
C CYS A 45 -20.03 -17.08 -12.19
N VAL A 46 -19.38 -17.80 -13.09
CA VAL A 46 -19.97 -18.92 -13.82
C VAL A 46 -19.54 -20.23 -13.15
N PRO A 47 -20.47 -21.05 -12.67
CA PRO A 47 -20.16 -22.36 -12.12
C PRO A 47 -19.81 -23.34 -13.24
N ILE A 48 -18.62 -23.95 -13.14
CA ILE A 48 -18.11 -24.94 -14.11
C ILE A 48 -17.83 -26.24 -13.38
N PRO A 49 -18.51 -27.36 -13.72
CA PRO A 49 -18.14 -28.66 -13.21
C PRO A 49 -16.69 -28.98 -13.56
N MET A 50 -15.85 -29.20 -12.54
CA MET A 50 -14.40 -29.38 -12.70
C MET A 50 -13.89 -30.37 -11.66
N THR A 51 -13.48 -31.56 -12.13
CA THR A 51 -12.87 -32.56 -11.26
C THR A 51 -11.50 -32.13 -10.78
N ALA A 52 -10.94 -32.84 -9.79
CA ALA A 52 -9.60 -32.52 -9.31
C ALA A 52 -8.51 -32.65 -10.37
N GLU A 53 -8.61 -33.67 -11.23
CA GLU A 53 -7.66 -33.89 -12.34
C GLU A 53 -7.74 -32.75 -13.35
N GLN A 54 -8.95 -32.29 -13.68
CA GLN A 54 -9.16 -31.14 -14.57
C GLN A 54 -8.64 -29.84 -13.94
N PHE A 55 -8.87 -29.63 -12.65
CA PHE A 55 -8.36 -28.47 -11.91
C PHE A 55 -6.83 -28.45 -11.85
N GLU A 56 -6.19 -29.60 -11.61
CA GLU A 56 -4.72 -29.71 -11.60
C GLU A 56 -4.10 -29.37 -12.96
N GLY A 57 -4.80 -29.70 -14.06
CA GLY A 57 -4.40 -29.36 -15.42
C GLY A 57 -4.80 -27.95 -15.88
N TYR A 58 -5.65 -27.25 -15.12
CA TYR A 58 -6.16 -25.93 -15.50
C TYR A 58 -5.22 -24.82 -15.05
N ASP A 59 -4.77 -23.98 -15.98
CA ASP A 59 -3.85 -22.87 -15.74
C ASP A 59 -4.55 -21.50 -15.61
N GLY A 60 -5.88 -21.45 -15.77
CA GLY A 60 -6.67 -20.24 -15.60
C GLY A 60 -6.99 -19.91 -14.13
N GLY A 61 -7.44 -18.66 -13.92
CA GLY A 61 -7.94 -18.20 -12.61
C GLY A 61 -9.29 -18.82 -12.25
N VAL A 62 -9.49 -19.09 -10.97
CA VAL A 62 -10.79 -19.45 -10.41
C VAL A 62 -11.05 -18.57 -9.18
N GLU A 63 -12.27 -18.06 -9.02
CA GLU A 63 -12.69 -17.40 -7.80
C GLU A 63 -12.68 -18.36 -6.62
N TYR A 64 -13.16 -19.56 -6.85
CA TYR A 64 -13.13 -20.67 -5.90
C TYR A 64 -13.26 -22.00 -6.64
N TRP A 65 -12.59 -23.02 -6.14
CA TRP A 65 -12.78 -24.40 -6.56
C TRP A 65 -12.90 -25.31 -5.34
N SER A 66 -13.80 -26.28 -5.43
CA SER A 66 -14.04 -27.27 -4.39
C SER A 66 -14.01 -28.70 -4.96
N ARG A 67 -13.11 -29.53 -4.43
CA ARG A 67 -13.06 -30.97 -4.75
C ARG A 67 -14.34 -31.69 -4.36
N GLU A 68 -14.89 -31.35 -3.17
CA GLU A 68 -16.10 -31.98 -2.64
C GLU A 68 -17.29 -31.74 -3.58
N GLN A 69 -17.40 -30.56 -4.13
CA GLN A 69 -18.47 -30.20 -5.07
C GLN A 69 -18.12 -30.53 -6.52
N ALA A 70 -16.87 -30.88 -6.81
CA ALA A 70 -16.32 -31.00 -8.16
C ALA A 70 -16.72 -29.80 -9.03
N MET A 71 -16.54 -28.57 -8.51
CA MET A 71 -17.02 -27.34 -9.10
C MET A 71 -15.97 -26.24 -8.98
N ALA A 72 -15.79 -25.48 -10.06
CA ALA A 72 -15.07 -24.21 -10.09
C ALA A 72 -16.05 -23.08 -10.33
N TRP A 73 -15.83 -21.93 -9.70
CA TRP A 73 -16.49 -20.67 -10.01
C TRP A 73 -15.47 -19.77 -10.69
N VAL A 74 -15.76 -19.40 -11.93
CA VAL A 74 -14.86 -18.60 -12.77
C VAL A 74 -15.51 -17.26 -13.01
N LEU A 75 -14.78 -16.19 -12.68
CA LEU A 75 -15.24 -14.81 -12.88
C LEU A 75 -15.40 -14.54 -14.38
N ARG A 76 -16.49 -13.89 -14.77
CA ARG A 76 -16.58 -13.21 -16.07
C ARG A 76 -15.54 -12.10 -16.07
N GLU A 77 -14.74 -12.00 -17.13
CA GLU A 77 -13.63 -11.03 -17.22
C GLU A 77 -14.03 -9.67 -16.64
N GLY A 78 -13.25 -9.21 -15.66
CA GLY A 78 -13.35 -7.87 -15.13
C GLY A 78 -12.99 -6.86 -16.23
N GLY A 79 -13.78 -5.81 -16.38
CA GLY A 79 -13.43 -4.71 -17.28
C GLY A 79 -12.20 -3.94 -16.77
N PRO A 80 -11.72 -2.94 -17.55
CA PRO A 80 -10.57 -2.10 -17.19
C PRO A 80 -10.67 -1.49 -15.78
N ASP A 81 -11.89 -1.22 -15.31
CA ASP A 81 -12.12 -0.62 -13.98
C ASP A 81 -11.86 -1.60 -12.82
N HIS A 82 -12.09 -2.90 -13.02
CA HIS A 82 -11.69 -3.94 -12.06
C HIS A 82 -10.17 -4.03 -11.94
N GLU A 83 -9.48 -4.04 -13.08
CA GLU A 83 -8.02 -4.14 -13.14
C GLU A 83 -7.33 -2.89 -12.58
N SER A 84 -7.95 -1.72 -12.71
CA SER A 84 -7.34 -0.45 -12.33
C SER A 84 -7.13 -0.32 -10.80
N ALA A 85 -8.13 -0.63 -9.98
CA ALA A 85 -8.01 -0.56 -8.52
C ALA A 85 -6.96 -1.56 -7.98
N GLY A 86 -6.99 -2.82 -8.47
CA GLY A 86 -5.98 -3.83 -8.14
C GLY A 86 -4.58 -3.46 -8.63
N GLY A 87 -4.47 -2.86 -9.82
CA GLY A 87 -3.20 -2.46 -10.44
C GLY A 87 -2.49 -1.30 -9.74
N HIS A 88 -3.21 -0.40 -9.07
CA HIS A 88 -2.62 0.73 -8.33
C HIS A 88 -1.96 0.31 -7.02
N LEU A 89 -2.48 -0.70 -6.34
CA LEU A 89 -2.00 -1.13 -5.02
C LEU A 89 -0.49 -1.40 -4.98
N PRO A 90 0.14 -2.14 -5.92
CA PRO A 90 1.58 -2.37 -5.90
C PRO A 90 2.43 -1.09 -5.91
N ALA A 91 1.98 -0.05 -6.62
CA ALA A 91 2.67 1.25 -6.68
C ALA A 91 2.59 1.98 -5.33
N LEU A 92 1.42 1.99 -4.68
CA LEU A 92 1.21 2.57 -3.36
C LEU A 92 2.07 1.85 -2.31
N LEU A 93 2.07 0.50 -2.31
CA LEU A 93 2.86 -0.31 -1.39
C LEU A 93 4.37 -0.13 -1.61
N THR A 94 4.81 0.06 -2.86
CA THR A 94 6.20 0.40 -3.17
C THR A 94 6.59 1.72 -2.51
N ARG A 95 5.72 2.72 -2.54
CA ARG A 95 5.98 4.00 -1.88
C ARG A 95 6.07 3.85 -0.36
N ILE A 96 5.14 3.13 0.24
CA ILE A 96 5.17 2.81 1.68
C ILE A 96 6.48 2.07 2.04
N ALA A 97 6.88 1.07 1.24
CA ALA A 97 8.11 0.31 1.47
C ALA A 97 9.36 1.20 1.43
N LEU A 98 9.42 2.19 0.52
CA LEU A 98 10.52 3.15 0.44
C LEU A 98 10.61 4.04 1.69
N GLU A 99 9.48 4.54 2.17
CA GLU A 99 9.43 5.41 3.37
C GLU A 99 9.65 4.60 4.67
N ARG A 100 9.21 3.36 4.70
CA ARG A 100 9.42 2.42 5.79
C ARG A 100 10.89 1.95 5.91
N GLY A 101 11.61 1.89 4.78
CA GLY A 101 12.97 1.34 4.71
C GLY A 101 13.05 -0.19 4.61
N SER A 102 11.91 -0.88 4.46
CA SER A 102 11.82 -2.34 4.32
C SER A 102 10.88 -2.74 3.19
N PRO A 103 11.16 -3.82 2.43
CA PRO A 103 10.32 -4.24 1.32
C PRO A 103 8.94 -4.71 1.79
N ILE A 104 7.95 -4.54 0.92
CA ILE A 104 6.61 -5.12 0.99
C ILE A 104 6.42 -5.89 -0.30
N ARG A 105 5.88 -7.11 -0.24
CA ARG A 105 5.55 -7.90 -1.42
C ARG A 105 4.06 -7.88 -1.66
N CYS A 106 3.70 -7.66 -2.93
CA CYS A 106 2.33 -7.77 -3.42
C CYS A 106 2.31 -8.75 -4.58
N TRP A 107 1.42 -9.72 -4.51
CA TRP A 107 1.22 -10.74 -5.55
C TRP A 107 -0.21 -10.67 -6.05
N GLY A 108 -0.37 -10.42 -7.35
CA GLY A 108 -1.67 -10.52 -8.01
C GLY A 108 -2.04 -11.97 -8.31
N ALA A 109 -3.31 -12.31 -8.16
CA ALA A 109 -3.90 -13.61 -8.54
C ALA A 109 -3.08 -14.83 -8.08
N LEU A 110 -2.51 -14.79 -6.87
CA LEU A 110 -1.75 -15.89 -6.31
C LEU A 110 -2.69 -17.06 -5.96
N ARG A 111 -2.49 -18.22 -6.60
CA ARG A 111 -3.26 -19.42 -6.27
C ARG A 111 -3.01 -19.84 -4.82
N MET A 112 -4.05 -19.96 -4.05
CA MET A 112 -4.04 -20.46 -2.68
C MET A 112 -4.82 -21.75 -2.60
N VAL A 113 -4.26 -22.78 -1.96
CA VAL A 113 -4.87 -24.10 -1.90
C VAL A 113 -4.89 -24.64 -0.47
N VAL A 114 -5.97 -25.30 -0.12
CA VAL A 114 -6.01 -26.22 1.02
C VAL A 114 -5.77 -27.62 0.49
N VAL A 115 -4.89 -28.38 1.14
CA VAL A 115 -4.60 -29.76 0.76
C VAL A 115 -5.18 -30.77 1.76
N ASP A 116 -5.57 -31.93 1.27
CA ASP A 116 -5.97 -33.08 2.10
C ASP A 116 -4.73 -33.75 2.74
N ARG A 117 -4.96 -34.78 3.56
CA ARG A 117 -3.87 -35.53 4.21
C ARG A 117 -2.93 -36.24 3.22
N ALA A 118 -3.35 -36.44 1.99
CA ALA A 118 -2.55 -37.02 0.92
C ALA A 118 -1.78 -35.96 0.10
N GLY A 119 -1.87 -34.66 0.50
CA GLY A 119 -1.24 -33.55 -0.19
C GLY A 119 -1.95 -33.10 -1.47
N ARG A 120 -3.17 -33.56 -1.72
CA ARG A 120 -3.95 -33.19 -2.92
C ARG A 120 -4.84 -32.00 -2.61
N ALA A 121 -4.94 -31.05 -3.53
CA ALA A 121 -5.82 -29.88 -3.38
C ALA A 121 -7.27 -30.32 -3.06
N SER A 122 -7.87 -29.75 -2.04
CA SER A 122 -9.28 -29.93 -1.66
C SER A 122 -10.13 -28.69 -1.94
N GLU A 123 -9.55 -27.52 -1.77
CA GLU A 123 -10.13 -26.23 -2.09
C GLU A 123 -9.04 -25.33 -2.70
N ALA A 124 -9.43 -24.43 -3.58
CA ALA A 124 -8.53 -23.41 -4.13
C ALA A 124 -9.24 -22.08 -4.33
N MET A 125 -8.48 -21.00 -4.29
CA MET A 125 -8.96 -19.64 -4.49
C MET A 125 -7.85 -18.74 -5.02
N HIS A 126 -8.21 -17.73 -5.82
CA HIS A 126 -7.30 -16.68 -6.26
C HIS A 126 -7.84 -15.34 -5.75
N PRO A 127 -7.21 -14.72 -4.74
CA PRO A 127 -7.50 -13.33 -4.42
C PRO A 127 -6.92 -12.40 -5.50
N ASP A 128 -7.52 -11.23 -5.69
CA ASP A 128 -7.01 -10.25 -6.65
C ASP A 128 -5.60 -9.79 -6.28
N GLN A 129 -5.35 -9.55 -4.97
CA GLN A 129 -4.03 -9.22 -4.47
C GLN A 129 -3.76 -9.87 -3.12
N SER A 130 -2.49 -10.18 -2.87
CA SER A 130 -1.99 -10.75 -1.61
C SER A 130 -0.76 -10.00 -1.16
N VAL A 131 -0.79 -9.45 0.06
CA VAL A 131 0.27 -8.58 0.57
C VAL A 131 0.98 -9.21 1.75
N TYR A 132 2.31 -9.19 1.70
CA TYR A 132 3.21 -9.68 2.74
C TYR A 132 4.08 -8.52 3.24
N LEU A 133 3.94 -8.17 4.50
CA LEU A 133 4.73 -7.13 5.16
C LEU A 133 6.12 -7.63 5.55
N ARG A 134 6.32 -8.95 5.65
CA ARG A 134 7.58 -9.63 5.97
C ARG A 134 7.96 -10.62 4.87
N PRO A 135 8.31 -10.14 3.68
CA PRO A 135 8.52 -11.01 2.51
C PRO A 135 9.78 -11.86 2.59
N ASP A 136 10.72 -11.54 3.46
CA ASP A 136 11.94 -12.32 3.76
C ASP A 136 11.63 -13.63 4.49
N ALA A 137 10.52 -13.68 5.23
CA ALA A 137 10.05 -14.88 5.91
C ALA A 137 9.40 -15.90 4.96
N TRP A 138 9.15 -15.53 3.70
CA TRP A 138 8.51 -16.39 2.73
C TRP A 138 9.00 -16.16 1.30
N THR A 139 9.42 -17.23 0.68
CA THR A 139 9.70 -17.28 -0.77
C THR A 139 8.83 -18.36 -1.35
N PRO A 140 7.98 -18.05 -2.37
CA PRO A 140 7.16 -19.09 -3.00
C PRO A 140 8.04 -20.23 -3.49
N SER A 141 7.80 -21.44 -3.00
CA SER A 141 8.48 -22.64 -3.45
C SER A 141 7.86 -23.25 -4.71
N GLY A 142 6.76 -22.66 -5.21
CA GLY A 142 5.98 -23.15 -6.32
C GLY A 142 5.04 -22.10 -6.90
N ARG A 143 4.03 -22.57 -7.66
CA ARG A 143 3.01 -21.74 -8.30
C ARG A 143 1.86 -21.37 -7.37
N GLU A 144 1.84 -21.90 -6.16
CA GLU A 144 0.71 -21.78 -5.23
C GLU A 144 1.18 -21.67 -3.78
N THR A 145 0.32 -21.10 -2.94
CA THR A 145 0.49 -21.05 -1.48
C THR A 145 -0.40 -22.11 -0.85
N VAL A 146 0.18 -23.04 -0.08
CA VAL A 146 -0.55 -24.08 0.63
C VAL A 146 -0.95 -23.60 2.02
N ILE A 147 -2.25 -23.41 2.22
CA ILE A 147 -2.82 -22.93 3.49
C ILE A 147 -2.51 -23.94 4.61
N GLY A 148 -2.00 -23.42 5.73
CA GLY A 148 -1.60 -24.25 6.89
C GLY A 148 -0.17 -24.78 6.82
N ARG A 149 0.51 -24.69 5.68
CA ARG A 149 1.92 -25.04 5.50
C ARG A 149 2.77 -23.81 5.24
N ASP A 150 2.38 -23.03 4.25
CA ASP A 150 3.11 -21.83 3.85
C ASP A 150 2.60 -20.60 4.63
N PRO A 151 3.43 -19.55 4.82
CA PRO A 151 3.01 -18.31 5.43
C PRO A 151 1.81 -17.70 4.69
N ARG A 152 0.82 -17.25 5.45
CA ARG A 152 -0.31 -16.51 4.91
C ARG A 152 0.06 -15.06 4.66
N PRO A 153 -0.54 -14.39 3.66
CA PRO A 153 -0.40 -12.95 3.52
C PRO A 153 -0.96 -12.23 4.75
N ASP A 154 -0.38 -11.07 5.06
CA ASP A 154 -0.89 -10.18 6.11
C ASP A 154 -2.24 -9.57 5.71
N VAL A 155 -2.42 -9.29 4.41
CA VAL A 155 -3.68 -8.78 3.84
C VAL A 155 -3.96 -9.47 2.51
N VAL A 156 -5.20 -9.84 2.28
CA VAL A 156 -5.74 -10.12 0.94
C VAL A 156 -6.67 -9.00 0.52
N VAL A 157 -6.68 -8.69 -0.77
CA VAL A 157 -7.53 -7.64 -1.34
C VAL A 157 -8.38 -8.24 -2.44
N GLU A 158 -9.66 -7.91 -2.42
CA GLU A 158 -10.66 -8.26 -3.41
C GLU A 158 -11.28 -7.00 -3.97
N VAL A 159 -11.55 -6.99 -5.27
CA VAL A 159 -12.20 -5.88 -5.97
C VAL A 159 -13.61 -6.27 -6.37
N ASP A 160 -14.61 -5.84 -5.59
CA ASP A 160 -16.02 -6.09 -5.83
C ASP A 160 -16.59 -5.13 -6.88
N HIS A 161 -16.33 -5.42 -8.16
CA HIS A 161 -16.90 -4.67 -9.27
C HIS A 161 -18.19 -5.30 -9.79
N THR A 162 -18.17 -6.63 -9.99
CA THR A 162 -19.29 -7.45 -10.49
C THR A 162 -19.65 -8.59 -9.55
N THR A 163 -18.88 -8.79 -8.49
CA THR A 163 -19.03 -9.82 -7.46
C THR A 163 -19.52 -9.24 -6.14
N ASP A 164 -19.79 -10.10 -5.18
CA ASP A 164 -19.94 -9.74 -3.76
C ASP A 164 -19.23 -10.78 -2.89
N VAL A 165 -17.97 -10.51 -2.59
CA VAL A 165 -17.09 -11.35 -1.76
C VAL A 165 -17.69 -11.63 -0.37
N ARG A 166 -18.53 -10.72 0.15
CA ARG A 166 -19.15 -10.82 1.47
C ARG A 166 -20.15 -11.97 1.59
N VAL A 167 -20.72 -12.43 0.46
CA VAL A 167 -21.72 -13.50 0.46
C VAL A 167 -21.12 -14.83 0.89
N LYS A 168 -19.99 -15.25 0.29
CA LYS A 168 -19.39 -16.57 0.55
C LYS A 168 -17.88 -16.53 0.81
N LYS A 169 -17.15 -15.82 -0.04
CA LYS A 169 -15.68 -15.81 -0.09
C LYS A 169 -15.07 -15.31 1.23
N LEU A 170 -15.69 -14.30 1.86
CA LEU A 170 -15.27 -13.82 3.17
C LEU A 170 -15.33 -14.90 4.25
N GLY A 171 -16.36 -15.77 4.23
CA GLY A 171 -16.47 -16.94 5.13
C GLY A 171 -15.39 -17.99 4.87
N ILE A 172 -14.94 -18.14 3.61
CA ILE A 172 -13.84 -19.03 3.25
C ILE A 172 -12.52 -18.47 3.79
N TYR A 173 -12.23 -17.18 3.59
CA TYR A 173 -11.06 -16.50 4.15
C TYR A 173 -10.99 -16.62 5.67
N ARG A 174 -12.13 -16.46 6.36
CA ARG A 174 -12.24 -16.68 7.79
C ARG A 174 -11.83 -18.11 8.19
N ARG A 175 -12.38 -19.11 7.51
CA ARG A 175 -12.09 -20.53 7.77
C ARG A 175 -10.61 -20.86 7.53
N TRP A 176 -9.98 -20.20 6.56
CA TRP A 176 -8.56 -20.36 6.27
C TRP A 176 -7.67 -19.51 7.20
N GLY A 177 -8.27 -18.65 8.03
CA GLY A 177 -7.60 -17.88 9.07
C GLY A 177 -6.77 -16.71 8.53
N PHE A 178 -7.23 -16.02 7.48
CA PHE A 178 -6.55 -14.81 7.01
C PHE A 178 -6.74 -13.66 8.01
N PRO A 179 -5.66 -12.96 8.42
CA PRO A 179 -5.75 -11.96 9.48
C PRO A 179 -6.55 -10.73 9.05
N GLU A 180 -6.45 -10.32 7.78
CA GLU A 180 -7.14 -9.14 7.28
C GLU A 180 -7.56 -9.32 5.81
N VAL A 181 -8.78 -8.89 5.49
CA VAL A 181 -9.34 -8.90 4.14
C VAL A 181 -9.85 -7.50 3.81
N TRP A 182 -9.41 -6.97 2.69
CA TRP A 182 -9.92 -5.73 2.12
C TRP A 182 -10.88 -6.06 0.98
N VAL A 183 -12.04 -5.43 1.00
CA VAL A 183 -13.01 -5.51 -0.08
C VAL A 183 -13.20 -4.11 -0.64
N GLU A 184 -12.59 -3.86 -1.78
CA GLU A 184 -12.67 -2.60 -2.52
C GLU A 184 -13.87 -2.64 -3.46
N THR A 185 -14.74 -1.65 -3.37
CA THR A 185 -15.78 -1.40 -4.35
C THR A 185 -15.42 -0.11 -5.09
N PRO A 186 -14.96 -0.17 -6.34
CA PRO A 186 -14.52 1.00 -7.10
C PRO A 186 -15.60 2.06 -7.27
N ASP A 187 -15.19 3.33 -7.43
CA ASP A 187 -16.11 4.45 -7.74
C ASP A 187 -16.77 4.29 -9.11
N ALA A 188 -16.07 3.68 -10.07
CA ALA A 188 -16.59 3.44 -11.40
C ALA A 188 -17.92 2.64 -11.36
N PRO A 189 -18.99 3.13 -11.98
CA PRO A 189 -20.27 2.43 -11.98
C PRO A 189 -20.20 1.14 -12.80
N SER A 190 -20.82 0.05 -12.29
CA SER A 190 -20.99 -1.19 -13.04
C SER A 190 -22.47 -1.55 -13.10
N PRO A 191 -23.01 -1.84 -14.31
CA PRO A 191 -24.40 -2.31 -14.46
C PRO A 191 -24.67 -3.64 -13.74
N SER A 192 -23.63 -4.48 -13.58
CA SER A 192 -23.70 -5.78 -12.91
C SER A 192 -23.38 -5.71 -11.40
N ARG A 193 -23.11 -4.52 -10.85
CA ARG A 193 -22.90 -4.37 -9.42
C ARG A 193 -24.14 -4.79 -8.64
N PRO A 194 -24.02 -5.68 -7.64
CA PRO A 194 -25.14 -6.12 -6.84
C PRO A 194 -25.87 -4.93 -6.17
N SER A 195 -27.19 -5.01 -6.10
CA SER A 195 -28.02 -3.97 -5.50
C SER A 195 -27.63 -3.72 -4.03
N GLY A 196 -27.42 -2.45 -3.67
CA GLY A 196 -27.05 -2.05 -2.31
C GLY A 196 -25.55 -2.05 -2.02
N VAL A 197 -24.69 -2.47 -2.97
CA VAL A 197 -23.24 -2.33 -2.86
C VAL A 197 -22.85 -0.89 -3.19
N VAL A 198 -22.25 -0.21 -2.22
CA VAL A 198 -21.85 1.20 -2.31
C VAL A 198 -20.32 1.27 -2.49
N PRO A 199 -19.81 2.19 -3.37
CA PRO A 199 -18.37 2.44 -3.49
C PRO A 199 -17.70 2.69 -2.13
N GLY A 200 -16.47 2.22 -1.98
CA GLY A 200 -15.68 2.36 -0.77
C GLY A 200 -14.91 1.10 -0.41
N LEU A 201 -13.93 1.25 0.47
CA LEU A 201 -13.18 0.13 1.02
C LEU A 201 -13.79 -0.37 2.33
N SER A 202 -13.99 -1.68 2.42
CA SER A 202 -14.37 -2.38 3.66
C SER A 202 -13.18 -3.21 4.14
N ILE A 203 -12.65 -2.89 5.32
CA ILE A 203 -11.56 -3.64 5.97
C ILE A 203 -12.17 -4.60 6.98
N TYR A 204 -11.91 -5.90 6.82
CA TYR A 204 -12.33 -6.97 7.72
C TYR A 204 -11.12 -7.54 8.43
N VAL A 205 -11.07 -7.41 9.76
CA VAL A 205 -10.00 -7.94 10.61
C VAL A 205 -10.51 -9.14 11.38
N LEU A 206 -9.77 -10.25 11.33
CA LEU A 206 -10.10 -11.47 12.07
C LEU A 206 -9.83 -11.28 13.57
N LYS A 207 -10.89 -11.38 14.37
CA LYS A 207 -10.84 -11.31 15.84
C LYS A 207 -11.77 -12.37 16.44
N ASP A 208 -11.27 -13.16 17.37
CA ASP A 208 -12.05 -14.20 18.05
C ASP A 208 -12.81 -15.10 17.05
N ASP A 209 -12.09 -15.59 16.03
CA ASP A 209 -12.59 -16.45 14.95
C ASP A 209 -13.71 -15.82 14.09
N ASP A 210 -13.91 -14.51 14.14
CA ASP A 210 -14.86 -13.82 13.26
C ASP A 210 -14.30 -12.51 12.67
N TYR A 211 -14.78 -12.13 11.49
CA TYR A 211 -14.41 -10.88 10.88
C TYR A 211 -15.21 -9.72 11.46
N ARG A 212 -14.48 -8.68 11.86
CA ARG A 212 -15.07 -7.40 12.30
C ARG A 212 -14.64 -6.31 11.34
N LYS A 213 -15.61 -5.59 10.79
CA LYS A 213 -15.34 -4.42 9.96
C LYS A 213 -14.67 -3.33 10.79
N GLN A 214 -13.56 -2.78 10.29
CA GLN A 214 -12.77 -1.76 10.95
C GLN A 214 -12.58 -0.55 10.02
N PRO A 215 -12.50 0.67 10.55
CA PRO A 215 -12.22 1.86 9.75
C PRO A 215 -10.74 2.02 9.39
N VAL A 216 -9.86 1.27 10.04
CA VAL A 216 -8.39 1.35 9.92
C VAL A 216 -7.85 -0.05 9.75
N SER A 217 -6.82 -0.21 8.91
CA SER A 217 -6.10 -1.46 8.73
C SER A 217 -5.38 -1.89 10.02
N ALA A 218 -5.40 -3.17 10.34
CA ALA A 218 -4.58 -3.73 11.40
C ALA A 218 -3.13 -3.93 10.94
N ALA A 219 -2.92 -4.24 9.66
CA ALA A 219 -1.61 -4.38 9.03
C ALA A 219 -0.88 -3.03 8.89
N TRP A 220 -1.64 -1.93 8.67
CA TRP A 220 -1.15 -0.55 8.65
C TRP A 220 -1.97 0.32 9.61
N PRO A 221 -1.61 0.37 10.92
CA PRO A 221 -2.47 0.92 11.98
C PRO A 221 -2.88 2.39 11.83
N THR A 222 -2.29 3.12 10.90
CA THR A 222 -2.61 4.53 10.64
C THR A 222 -3.24 4.78 9.28
N TRP A 223 -3.45 3.72 8.46
CA TRP A 223 -4.02 3.85 7.14
C TRP A 223 -5.52 3.57 7.17
N GLN A 224 -6.32 4.61 6.96
CA GLN A 224 -7.77 4.53 7.07
C GLN A 224 -8.42 4.01 5.78
N ALA A 225 -9.53 3.32 5.89
CA ALA A 225 -10.24 2.74 4.77
C ALA A 225 -10.57 3.76 3.66
N HIS A 226 -11.02 4.97 4.03
CA HIS A 226 -11.33 6.00 3.04
C HIS A 226 -10.09 6.59 2.35
N GLU A 227 -8.94 6.67 3.04
CA GLU A 227 -7.67 7.10 2.47
C GLU A 227 -7.15 6.06 1.45
N ILE A 228 -7.28 4.76 1.79
CA ILE A 228 -6.91 3.65 0.90
C ILE A 228 -7.80 3.66 -0.34
N HIS A 229 -9.11 3.75 -0.16
CA HIS A 229 -10.08 3.82 -1.25
C HIS A 229 -9.78 4.98 -2.20
N GLY A 230 -9.58 6.19 -1.67
CA GLY A 230 -9.19 7.36 -2.46
C GLY A 230 -7.92 7.09 -3.27
N ALA A 231 -6.87 6.57 -2.62
CA ALA A 231 -5.60 6.28 -3.27
C ALA A 231 -5.71 5.22 -4.39
N LEU A 232 -6.58 4.21 -4.23
CA LEU A 232 -6.80 3.16 -5.25
C LEU A 232 -7.56 3.67 -6.48
N ASN A 233 -8.45 4.67 -6.30
CA ASN A 233 -9.31 5.21 -7.36
C ASN A 233 -8.77 6.50 -8.01
N GLU A 234 -7.68 7.07 -7.50
CA GLU A 234 -7.01 8.21 -8.14
C GLU A 234 -6.29 7.76 -9.43
N PRO A 235 -6.40 8.51 -10.54
CA PRO A 235 -5.65 8.22 -11.78
C PRO A 235 -4.13 8.40 -11.61
N SER A 236 -3.72 9.21 -10.64
CA SER A 236 -2.33 9.39 -10.19
C SER A 236 -2.33 9.92 -8.77
N SER A 237 -1.36 9.48 -7.95
CA SER A 237 -1.30 9.88 -6.54
C SER A 237 -1.22 11.40 -6.37
N SER A 238 -2.19 11.98 -5.68
CA SER A 238 -2.21 13.39 -5.28
C SER A 238 -1.14 13.69 -4.23
N PRO A 239 -0.80 14.97 -3.98
CA PRO A 239 0.07 15.35 -2.87
C PRO A 239 -0.45 14.89 -1.50
N GLU A 240 -1.78 14.84 -1.32
CA GLU A 240 -2.43 14.35 -0.10
C GLU A 240 -2.20 12.84 0.06
N THR A 241 -2.48 12.04 -0.97
CA THR A 241 -2.19 10.61 -0.99
C THR A 241 -0.71 10.33 -0.72
N ILE A 242 0.21 11.06 -1.36
CA ILE A 242 1.64 10.92 -1.09
C ILE A 242 1.94 11.21 0.38
N GLY A 243 1.33 12.23 0.97
CA GLY A 243 1.45 12.55 2.39
C GLY A 243 0.99 11.41 3.30
N HIS A 244 -0.14 10.77 3.00
CA HIS A 244 -0.64 9.59 3.71
C HIS A 244 0.34 8.41 3.62
N LEU A 245 0.84 8.08 2.42
CA LEU A 245 1.79 6.98 2.22
C LEU A 245 3.11 7.20 2.97
N VAL A 246 3.61 8.44 3.00
CA VAL A 246 4.80 8.81 3.78
C VAL A 246 4.56 8.63 5.28
N ARG A 247 3.44 9.10 5.79
CA ARG A 247 3.03 8.92 7.21
C ARG A 247 2.95 7.44 7.56
N VAL A 248 2.20 6.67 6.79
CA VAL A 248 2.00 5.22 7.00
C VAL A 248 3.34 4.48 6.97
N GLY A 249 4.20 4.77 6.00
CA GLY A 249 5.50 4.11 5.89
C GLY A 249 6.42 4.39 7.07
N ARG A 250 6.47 5.65 7.54
CA ARG A 250 7.29 6.05 8.68
C ARG A 250 6.81 5.46 10.00
N GLU A 251 5.50 5.42 10.21
CA GLU A 251 4.91 4.86 11.43
C GLU A 251 4.99 3.33 11.48
N LEU A 252 4.92 2.67 10.32
CA LEU A 252 5.14 1.24 10.24
C LEU A 252 6.59 0.86 10.59
N GLY A 253 7.57 1.70 10.20
CA GLY A 253 8.98 1.48 10.45
C GLY A 253 9.58 0.30 9.69
N ASP A 254 10.87 0.11 9.82
CA ASP A 254 11.59 -1.01 9.24
C ASP A 254 11.35 -2.31 10.03
N VAL A 255 11.60 -3.43 9.38
CA VAL A 255 11.52 -4.77 9.99
C VAL A 255 12.92 -5.37 10.02
N ASP A 256 13.30 -5.91 11.17
CA ASP A 256 14.58 -6.58 11.36
C ASP A 256 14.86 -7.64 10.28
N GLY A 257 16.05 -7.61 9.70
CA GLY A 257 16.46 -8.53 8.65
C GLY A 257 16.02 -8.15 7.24
N THR A 258 15.17 -7.12 7.06
CA THR A 258 14.65 -6.68 5.75
C THR A 258 15.22 -5.32 5.30
N GLY A 259 16.32 -4.88 5.89
CA GLY A 259 16.90 -3.55 5.64
C GLY A 259 17.31 -3.30 4.18
N PRO A 260 17.75 -2.06 3.87
CA PRO A 260 18.10 -1.62 2.50
C PRO A 260 19.16 -2.47 1.78
N ILE A 261 19.96 -3.22 2.53
CA ILE A 261 20.99 -4.12 1.95
C ILE A 261 20.35 -5.22 1.11
N ASN A 262 19.15 -5.66 1.47
CA ASN A 262 18.45 -6.76 0.82
C ASN A 262 17.56 -6.32 -0.36
N ASP A 263 17.39 -5.01 -0.55
CA ASP A 263 16.60 -4.45 -1.65
C ASP A 263 17.32 -3.26 -2.28
N THR A 264 17.75 -3.43 -3.54
CA THR A 264 18.54 -2.42 -4.27
C THR A 264 17.76 -1.13 -4.56
N GLN A 265 16.44 -1.20 -4.68
CA GLN A 265 15.61 0.00 -4.90
C GLN A 265 15.50 0.82 -3.60
N ILE A 266 15.20 0.16 -2.48
CA ILE A 266 15.17 0.79 -1.15
C ILE A 266 16.54 1.35 -0.82
N ALA A 267 17.60 0.57 -1.00
CA ALA A 267 18.99 1.02 -0.80
C ALA A 267 19.32 2.26 -1.65
N GLY A 268 18.89 2.27 -2.91
CA GLY A 268 19.07 3.41 -3.81
C GLY A 268 18.30 4.66 -3.36
N TYR A 269 17.07 4.49 -2.91
CA TYR A 269 16.25 5.57 -2.38
C TYR A 269 16.87 6.16 -1.11
N MET A 270 17.22 5.34 -0.14
CA MET A 270 17.82 5.75 1.13
C MET A 270 19.15 6.49 0.92
N ARG A 271 20.02 6.01 0.01
CA ARG A 271 21.25 6.74 -0.35
C ARG A 271 20.98 8.11 -0.93
N ARG A 272 19.98 8.26 -1.81
CA ARG A 272 19.59 9.55 -2.38
C ARG A 272 19.02 10.48 -1.31
N ALA A 273 18.12 9.99 -0.47
CA ALA A 273 17.53 10.76 0.62
C ALA A 273 18.59 11.26 1.60
N HIS A 274 19.55 10.39 1.99
CA HIS A 274 20.68 10.74 2.85
C HIS A 274 21.57 11.81 2.19
N GLY A 275 21.92 11.64 0.91
CA GLY A 275 22.71 12.62 0.17
C GLY A 275 22.04 13.99 0.03
N VAL A 276 20.70 14.02 -0.13
CA VAL A 276 19.93 15.28 -0.12
C VAL A 276 19.95 15.89 1.27
N GLY A 277 19.67 15.09 2.31
CA GLY A 277 19.70 15.55 3.71
C GLY A 277 21.04 16.13 4.12
N GLN A 278 22.15 15.45 3.76
CA GLN A 278 23.50 15.98 4.00
C GLN A 278 23.73 17.34 3.31
N ARG A 279 23.43 17.44 2.00
CA ARG A 279 23.61 18.70 1.27
C ARG A 279 22.80 19.84 1.87
N THR A 280 21.54 19.57 2.23
CA THR A 280 20.68 20.58 2.88
C THR A 280 21.18 20.93 4.27
N GLY A 281 21.61 19.94 5.06
CA GLY A 281 22.21 20.15 6.36
C GLY A 281 23.50 20.96 6.31
N PHE A 282 24.42 20.65 5.37
CA PHE A 282 25.64 21.42 5.13
C PHE A 282 25.34 22.82 4.67
N ALA A 283 24.33 23.04 3.80
CA ALA A 283 23.95 24.39 3.37
C ALA A 283 23.44 25.24 4.54
N ARG A 284 22.50 24.69 5.32
CA ARG A 284 21.96 25.34 6.52
C ARG A 284 23.03 25.59 7.58
N GLY A 285 23.88 24.60 7.87
CA GLY A 285 24.95 24.73 8.85
C GLY A 285 25.98 25.78 8.46
N ARG A 286 26.33 25.89 7.17
CA ARG A 286 27.21 26.97 6.66
C ARG A 286 26.55 28.33 6.76
N GLU A 287 25.25 28.43 6.47
CA GLU A 287 24.51 29.69 6.57
C GLU A 287 24.41 30.16 8.03
N GLN A 288 24.07 29.23 8.93
CA GLN A 288 24.01 29.47 10.36
C GLN A 288 25.40 29.82 10.93
N GLY A 289 26.44 29.07 10.58
CA GLY A 289 27.82 29.35 11.02
C GLY A 289 28.34 30.69 10.55
N ARG A 290 28.00 31.12 9.30
CA ARG A 290 28.32 32.46 8.80
C ARG A 290 27.58 33.55 9.58
N ALA A 291 26.31 33.34 9.94
CA ALA A 291 25.55 34.30 10.74
C ALA A 291 26.15 34.44 12.15
N GLU A 292 26.50 33.33 12.78
CA GLU A 292 27.13 33.29 14.11
C GLU A 292 28.52 33.98 14.07
N GLU A 293 29.34 33.71 13.04
CA GLU A 293 30.63 34.34 12.85
C GLU A 293 30.51 35.87 12.69
N LEU A 294 29.51 36.33 11.93
CA LEU A 294 29.26 37.76 11.73
C LEU A 294 28.84 38.47 13.03
N VAL A 295 27.94 37.85 13.79
CA VAL A 295 27.53 38.37 15.09
C VAL A 295 28.75 38.43 16.03
N SER A 296 29.52 37.33 16.10
CA SER A 296 30.74 37.28 16.90
C SER A 296 31.75 38.34 16.52
N ALA A 297 31.97 38.55 15.21
CA ALA A 297 32.87 39.60 14.75
C ALA A 297 32.39 41.04 15.11
N ALA A 298 31.09 41.29 15.00
CA ALA A 298 30.52 42.60 15.37
C ALA A 298 30.63 42.82 16.91
N VAL A 299 30.36 41.83 17.72
CA VAL A 299 30.51 41.88 19.18
C VAL A 299 31.97 42.16 19.57
N GLU A 300 32.92 41.48 18.93
CA GLU A 300 34.36 41.70 19.20
C GLU A 300 34.80 43.11 18.83
N VAL A 301 34.37 43.67 17.69
CA VAL A 301 34.64 45.06 17.33
C VAL A 301 34.09 46.04 18.36
N LEU A 302 32.85 45.84 18.82
CA LEU A 302 32.24 46.66 19.87
C LEU A 302 33.01 46.57 21.18
N ARG A 303 33.42 45.36 21.58
CA ARG A 303 34.22 45.11 22.79
C ARG A 303 35.59 45.81 22.71
N LEU A 304 36.31 45.70 21.60
CA LEU A 304 37.60 46.37 21.39
C LEU A 304 37.47 47.88 21.45
N ARG A 305 36.33 48.42 21.16
CA ARG A 305 36.01 49.85 21.28
C ARG A 305 35.51 50.28 22.67
N GLY A 306 35.46 49.35 23.63
CA GLY A 306 34.99 49.62 24.97
C GLY A 306 33.46 49.77 25.10
N ILE A 307 32.70 49.29 24.12
CA ILE A 307 31.24 49.34 24.11
C ILE A 307 30.74 47.96 24.58
N ALA A 308 30.20 47.95 25.80
CA ALA A 308 29.54 46.75 26.33
C ALA A 308 28.11 46.63 25.77
N LEU A 309 27.74 45.43 25.30
CA LEU A 309 26.39 45.11 24.91
C LEU A 309 25.60 44.55 26.08
N SER A 310 24.34 44.88 26.16
CA SER A 310 23.41 44.26 27.10
C SER A 310 23.03 42.82 26.63
N ASP A 311 22.58 41.95 27.54
CA ASP A 311 22.11 40.61 27.23
C ASP A 311 20.95 40.62 26.20
N ASP A 312 20.16 41.69 26.19
CA ASP A 312 19.09 41.87 25.19
C ASP A 312 19.66 42.24 23.83
N ALA A 313 20.72 43.07 23.78
CA ALA A 313 21.40 43.44 22.55
C ALA A 313 22.06 42.24 21.88
N GLU A 314 22.66 41.32 22.63
CA GLU A 314 23.24 40.09 22.09
C GLU A 314 22.17 39.18 21.46
N ARG A 315 21.02 39.01 22.12
CA ARG A 315 19.87 38.26 21.55
C ARG A 315 19.32 38.90 20.28
N ARG A 316 19.20 40.23 20.24
CA ARG A 316 18.74 40.97 19.06
C ARG A 316 19.74 40.85 17.90
N LEU A 317 21.03 40.83 18.21
CA LEU A 317 22.09 40.65 17.21
C LEU A 317 22.02 39.27 16.57
N ALA A 318 21.81 38.24 17.38
CA ALA A 318 21.64 36.86 16.92
C ALA A 318 20.42 36.67 15.99
N ALA A 319 19.39 37.52 16.13
CA ALA A 319 18.15 37.49 15.30
C ALA A 319 18.21 38.50 14.12
N THR A 320 19.34 39.22 13.92
CA THR A 320 19.41 40.25 12.87
C THR A 320 19.56 39.64 11.47
N THR A 321 18.92 40.27 10.50
CA THR A 321 19.05 39.95 9.06
C THR A 321 19.98 40.94 8.33
N ALA A 322 20.65 41.85 9.07
CA ALA A 322 21.54 42.85 8.50
C ALA A 322 22.74 42.25 7.77
N THR A 323 23.20 42.91 6.70
CA THR A 323 24.35 42.44 5.95
C THR A 323 25.65 42.60 6.76
N ARG A 324 26.68 41.82 6.37
CA ARG A 324 28.01 41.89 6.98
C ARG A 324 28.56 43.33 7.01
N GLU A 325 28.46 43.99 5.87
CA GLU A 325 28.96 45.34 5.69
C GLU A 325 28.24 46.33 6.61
N ALA A 326 26.92 46.23 6.73
CA ALA A 326 26.10 47.06 7.60
C ALA A 326 26.44 46.84 9.09
N LEU A 327 26.54 45.54 9.50
CA LEU A 327 26.91 45.17 10.88
C LEU A 327 28.29 45.69 11.27
N LEU A 328 29.32 45.47 10.46
CA LEU A 328 30.67 45.86 10.76
C LEU A 328 30.84 47.40 10.65
N ALA A 329 30.18 48.06 9.70
CA ALA A 329 30.20 49.53 9.58
C ALA A 329 29.52 50.19 10.79
N ALA A 330 28.37 49.66 11.24
CA ALA A 330 27.69 50.14 12.43
C ALA A 330 28.58 49.96 13.70
N ALA A 331 29.17 48.75 13.86
CA ALA A 331 30.05 48.46 14.98
C ALA A 331 31.32 49.28 14.99
N ALA A 332 31.91 49.51 13.83
CA ALA A 332 33.12 50.37 13.68
C ALA A 332 32.84 51.81 13.87
N GLY A 333 31.65 52.35 13.56
CA GLY A 333 31.32 53.78 13.58
C GLY A 333 30.59 54.26 14.83
N CYS A 334 30.06 53.43 15.67
CA CYS A 334 29.23 53.80 16.83
C CYS A 334 30.08 54.24 18.02
N SER A 335 29.50 55.04 18.92
CA SER A 335 30.08 55.41 20.20
C SER A 335 29.38 54.81 21.42
N THR A 336 28.19 54.29 21.26
CA THR A 336 27.38 53.64 22.31
C THR A 336 26.57 52.50 21.69
N GLU A 337 26.00 51.61 22.55
CA GLU A 337 25.06 50.58 22.10
C GLU A 337 23.84 51.19 21.35
N ALA A 338 23.29 52.29 21.88
CA ALA A 338 22.15 52.96 21.24
C ALA A 338 22.51 53.52 19.86
N ASP A 339 23.72 54.09 19.71
CA ASP A 339 24.26 54.60 18.44
C ASP A 339 24.51 53.47 17.44
N PHE A 340 24.96 52.29 17.93
CA PHE A 340 25.10 51.11 17.11
C PHE A 340 23.77 50.70 16.46
N TRP A 341 22.70 50.56 17.25
CA TRP A 341 21.38 50.20 16.74
C TRP A 341 20.80 51.26 15.82
N ALA A 342 20.99 52.54 16.09
CA ALA A 342 20.54 53.62 15.23
C ALA A 342 21.23 53.59 13.84
N ARG A 343 22.55 53.31 13.80
CA ARG A 343 23.31 53.17 12.55
C ARG A 343 22.90 51.92 11.77
N LEU A 344 22.69 50.81 12.44
CA LEU A 344 22.24 49.56 11.82
C LEU A 344 20.87 49.75 11.16
N ALA A 345 19.93 50.39 11.84
CA ALA A 345 18.61 50.70 11.31
C ALA A 345 18.62 51.73 10.15
N SER A 346 19.62 52.62 10.10
CA SER A 346 19.75 53.58 8.99
C SER A 346 20.49 53.00 7.79
N GLY A 347 21.34 52.00 7.97
CA GLY A 347 22.05 51.30 6.89
C GLY A 347 21.15 50.37 6.04
N ASP A 348 20.07 49.89 6.59
CA ASP A 348 19.07 49.08 5.86
C ASP A 348 18.21 49.89 4.85
N ARG A 349 18.36 51.21 4.78
CA ARG A 349 17.59 52.08 3.86
C ARG A 349 18.36 52.51 2.60
N VAL A 350 19.56 52.00 2.41
CA VAL A 350 20.38 52.32 1.22
C VAL A 350 20.69 51.01 0.49
N GLY A 351 19.68 50.47 -0.22
CA GLY A 351 19.81 49.33 -1.09
C GLY A 351 18.63 49.28 -2.07
#